data_a6c52e5c10028a1fe45c9d5418a9731a
#
_entry.id   a6c52e5c10028a1fe45c9d5418a9731a
#
_cell.length_a   1.000
_cell.length_b   1.000
_cell.length_c   1.000
_cell.angle_alpha   90.00
_cell.angle_beta   90.00
_cell.angle_gamma   90.00
#
_symmetry.space_group_name_H-M   'P 1'
#
loop_
_entity.id
_entity.type
_entity.pdbx_description
1 polymer ?
#
loop_
_entity_poly.entity_id
_entity_poly.type
_entity_poly.pdbx_seq_one_letter_code
_entity_poly.pdbx_strand_id
1 'polypeptide(L)'
;MATRRSKTPAPGVSLRDTLVHAGLESSLADLLAEMPHRILHVDPRRPFREPGSPRDEVMFVRSGILAKYKTDGSGRRQIVALRFAGEGILPRDASAGYGIQAIVKSEVMVGKARDFDRIVDAHPELQRFFLRLIQRNETFGYE
;
A
#
# COMPACT_ATOMS: atom_id res chain seq x y z
N MET A 1 23.58 14.19 -2.65
CA MET A 1 23.20 13.77 -2.92
C MET A 1 22.69 13.03 -3.44
N ALA A 2 22.49 12.82 -3.31
CA ALA A 2 21.96 12.13 -3.54
C ALA A 2 21.51 11.51 -4.14
N THR A 3 21.41 11.22 -4.35
CA THR A 3 21.02 10.74 -4.89
C THR A 3 20.54 9.83 -4.97
N ARG A 4 20.23 9.47 -4.80
CA ARG A 4 19.76 8.59 -4.78
C ARG A 4 18.99 8.18 -5.38
N ARG A 5 19.11 7.73 -6.08
CA ARG A 5 18.40 7.30 -6.65
C ARG A 5 17.82 6.14 -6.50
N SER A 6 17.41 5.80 -5.96
CA SER A 6 16.77 4.59 -5.67
C SER A 6 15.35 4.57 -6.23
N LYS A 7 14.70 3.44 -6.22
CA LYS A 7 13.34 3.32 -6.71
C LYS A 7 12.32 3.94 -5.79
N THR A 8 12.68 4.15 -4.54
CA THR A 8 11.78 4.76 -3.60
C THR A 8 11.90 6.27 -3.67
N PRO A 9 10.80 7.00 -3.51
CA PRO A 9 10.87 8.44 -3.45
C PRO A 9 11.75 8.90 -2.30
N ALA A 10 12.36 10.04 -2.46
CA ALA A 10 13.17 10.63 -1.41
C ALA A 10 12.28 10.91 -0.19
N PRO A 11 12.88 10.90 1.01
CA PRO A 11 12.12 11.32 2.20
C PRO A 11 11.53 12.70 1.97
N GLY A 12 10.29 12.87 2.39
CA GLY A 12 9.58 14.13 2.22
C GLY A 12 8.77 14.23 0.94
N VAL A 13 8.94 13.30 0.01
CA VAL A 13 8.08 13.29 -1.17
C VAL A 13 6.66 12.97 -0.72
N SER A 14 5.71 13.74 -1.20
CA SER A 14 4.32 13.61 -0.78
C SER A 14 3.68 12.37 -1.39
N LEU A 15 2.63 11.89 -0.74
CA LEU A 15 1.84 10.81 -1.32
C LEU A 15 1.25 11.22 -2.65
N ARG A 16 0.82 12.47 -2.76
CA ARG A 16 0.28 12.96 -4.02
C ARG A 16 1.27 12.78 -5.17
N ASP A 17 2.50 13.20 -4.96
CA ASP A 17 3.51 13.08 -6.01
C ASP A 17 3.81 11.62 -6.32
N THR A 18 3.81 10.78 -5.30
CA THR A 18 4.03 9.35 -5.49
C THR A 18 2.93 8.74 -6.34
N LEU A 19 1.69 9.10 -6.07
CA LEU A 19 0.56 8.56 -6.82
C LEU A 19 0.57 9.06 -8.28
N VAL A 20 0.91 10.32 -8.49
CA VAL A 20 1.01 10.86 -9.85
C VAL A 20 2.10 10.13 -10.61
N HIS A 21 3.23 9.89 -9.95
CA HIS A 21 4.31 9.15 -10.59
C HIS A 21 3.88 7.73 -10.97
N ALA A 22 2.99 7.13 -10.17
CA ALA A 22 2.47 5.79 -10.45
C ALA A 22 1.43 5.79 -11.56
N GLY A 23 1.03 6.97 -12.07
CA GLY A 23 0.13 7.06 -13.20
C GLY A 23 -1.25 7.60 -12.89
N LEU A 24 -1.50 8.03 -11.67
CA LEU A 24 -2.80 8.56 -11.31
C LEU A 24 -2.91 10.02 -11.71
N GLU A 25 -4.09 10.40 -12.21
CA GLU A 25 -4.35 11.79 -12.55
C GLU A 25 -4.19 12.68 -11.31
N SER A 26 -3.62 13.86 -11.51
CA SER A 26 -3.25 14.71 -10.38
C SER A 26 -4.43 15.10 -9.50
N SER A 27 -5.59 15.37 -10.09
CA SER A 27 -6.75 15.78 -9.30
C SER A 27 -7.24 14.64 -8.40
N LEU A 28 -7.15 13.40 -8.88
CA LEU A 28 -7.53 12.24 -8.08
C LEU A 28 -6.48 11.96 -7.01
N ALA A 29 -5.22 12.17 -7.34
CA ALA A 29 -4.15 12.02 -6.36
C ALA A 29 -4.32 13.03 -5.22
N ASP A 30 -4.75 14.25 -5.54
CA ASP A 30 -5.02 15.26 -4.53
C ASP A 30 -6.13 14.82 -3.58
N LEU A 31 -7.18 14.24 -4.11
CA LEU A 31 -8.29 13.77 -3.27
C LEU A 31 -7.82 12.72 -2.27
N LEU A 32 -7.01 11.78 -2.72
CA LEU A 32 -6.51 10.73 -1.83
C LEU A 32 -5.54 11.30 -0.81
N ALA A 33 -4.68 12.21 -1.23
CA ALA A 33 -3.69 12.79 -0.33
C ALA A 33 -4.34 13.66 0.74
N GLU A 34 -5.52 14.23 0.45
CA GLU A 34 -6.24 15.07 1.41
C GLU A 34 -7.10 14.28 2.37
N MET A 35 -7.29 12.98 2.11
CA MET A 35 -8.04 12.14 3.01
C MET A 35 -7.39 12.11 4.40
N PRO A 36 -8.18 12.13 5.48
CA PRO A 36 -7.59 12.03 6.82
C PRO A 36 -6.74 10.78 6.94
N HIS A 37 -5.51 10.94 7.42
CA HIS A 37 -4.57 9.83 7.48
C HIS A 37 -3.45 10.15 8.45
N ARG A 38 -2.63 9.14 8.72
CA ARG A 38 -1.38 9.30 9.44
C ARG A 38 -0.28 8.57 8.68
N ILE A 39 0.95 9.02 8.89
CA ILE A 39 2.11 8.38 8.29
C ILE A 39 2.77 7.51 9.34
N LEU A 40 2.96 6.25 9.02
CA LEU A 40 3.65 5.30 9.90
C LEU A 40 5.00 4.96 9.29
N HIS A 41 5.99 4.85 10.16
CA HIS A 41 7.32 4.39 9.78
C HIS A 41 7.44 2.93 10.17
N VAL A 42 7.63 2.07 9.19
CA VAL A 42 7.57 0.63 9.39
C VAL A 42 8.97 0.05 9.20
N ASP A 43 9.40 -0.69 10.21
CA ASP A 43 10.70 -1.32 10.24
C ASP A 43 10.55 -2.78 9.81
N PRO A 44 11.41 -3.29 8.90
CA PRO A 44 11.28 -4.67 8.44
C PRO A 44 11.48 -5.71 9.54
N ARG A 45 12.09 -5.33 10.66
CA ARG A 45 12.33 -6.26 11.74
C ARG A 45 11.16 -6.36 12.72
N ARG A 46 10.11 -5.57 12.52
CA ARG A 46 8.97 -5.56 13.44
C ARG A 46 7.71 -5.97 12.71
N PRO A 47 6.82 -6.72 13.37
CA PRO A 47 5.52 -7.03 12.76
C PRO A 47 4.75 -5.75 12.51
N PHE A 48 4.02 -5.71 11.40
CA PHE A 48 3.20 -4.55 11.08
C PHE A 48 1.72 -4.88 11.20
N ARG A 49 1.26 -5.88 10.44
CA ARG A 49 -0.12 -6.35 10.55
C ARG A 49 -0.11 -7.86 10.51
N GLU A 50 -0.62 -8.48 11.57
CA GLU A 50 -0.63 -9.92 11.66
C GLU A 50 -1.80 -10.49 10.87
N PRO A 51 -1.67 -11.72 10.34
CA PRO A 51 -2.82 -12.39 9.71
C PRO A 51 -3.97 -12.48 10.70
N GLY A 52 -5.19 -12.22 10.21
CA GLY A 52 -6.37 -12.32 11.03
C GLY A 52 -6.68 -11.10 11.88
N SER A 53 -5.80 -10.12 11.93
CA SER A 53 -6.09 -8.91 12.70
C SER A 53 -7.19 -8.12 11.99
N PRO A 54 -8.10 -7.50 12.76
CA PRO A 54 -9.16 -6.69 12.16
C PRO A 54 -8.57 -5.49 11.42
N ARG A 55 -9.14 -5.18 10.28
CA ARG A 55 -8.69 -4.03 9.50
C ARG A 55 -9.85 -3.35 8.83
N ASP A 56 -10.03 -2.08 9.15
CA ASP A 56 -10.94 -1.22 8.40
C ASP A 56 -10.17 0.00 7.95
N GLU A 57 -9.00 -0.23 7.38
CA GLU A 57 -8.09 0.81 6.96
C GLU A 57 -7.64 0.58 5.54
N VAL A 58 -7.18 1.65 4.91
CA VAL A 58 -6.52 1.60 3.62
C VAL A 58 -5.10 2.08 3.83
N MET A 59 -4.16 1.51 3.08
CA MET A 59 -2.76 1.88 3.19
C MET A 59 -2.21 2.21 1.82
N PHE A 60 -1.31 3.20 1.78
CA PHE A 60 -0.57 3.50 0.56
C PHE A 60 0.90 3.57 0.91
N VAL A 61 1.71 2.90 0.11
CA VAL A 61 3.15 2.94 0.30
C VAL A 61 3.66 4.27 -0.21
N ARG A 62 4.26 5.04 0.69
CA ARG A 62 4.85 6.31 0.33
C ARG A 62 6.30 6.13 -0.08
N SER A 63 7.02 5.27 0.63
CA SER A 63 8.37 4.90 0.27
C SER A 63 8.63 3.50 0.83
N GLY A 64 9.51 2.77 0.22
CA GLY A 64 9.86 1.43 0.66
C GLY A 64 9.07 0.35 -0.06
N ILE A 65 8.97 -0.81 0.57
CA ILE A 65 8.32 -1.98 -0.02
C ILE A 65 7.60 -2.73 1.09
N LEU A 66 6.31 -2.98 0.88
CA LEU A 66 5.52 -3.83 1.77
C LEU A 66 5.26 -5.16 1.09
N ALA A 67 5.15 -6.21 1.88
CA ALA A 67 4.80 -7.54 1.39
C ALA A 67 3.52 -8.01 2.06
N LYS A 68 2.64 -8.59 1.26
CA LYS A 68 1.51 -9.36 1.75
C LYS A 68 2.00 -10.79 1.89
N TYR A 69 1.72 -11.42 3.03
CA TYR A 69 2.19 -12.78 3.27
C TYR A 69 1.10 -13.61 3.91
N LYS A 70 1.22 -14.91 3.77
CA LYS A 70 0.41 -15.83 4.55
C LYS A 70 1.34 -16.81 5.24
N THR A 71 0.82 -17.44 6.29
CA THR A 71 1.57 -18.39 7.09
C THR A 71 1.05 -19.77 6.80
N ASP A 72 1.94 -20.71 6.48
CA ASP A 72 1.53 -22.09 6.25
C ASP A 72 1.37 -22.82 7.57
N GLY A 73 1.02 -24.12 7.50
CA GLY A 73 0.76 -24.90 8.70
C GLY A 73 1.95 -25.10 9.60
N SER A 74 3.16 -24.88 9.08
CA SER A 74 4.38 -25.00 9.88
C SER A 74 4.84 -23.67 10.45
N GLY A 75 4.11 -22.60 10.19
CA GLY A 75 4.47 -21.28 10.69
C GLY A 75 5.36 -20.47 9.75
N ARG A 76 5.73 -21.02 8.60
CA ARG A 76 6.57 -20.29 7.66
C ARG A 76 5.75 -19.28 6.88
N ARG A 77 6.37 -18.15 6.61
CA ARG A 77 5.72 -17.09 5.84
C ARG A 77 5.99 -17.26 4.37
N GLN A 78 4.95 -17.06 3.59
CA GLN A 78 5.04 -17.09 2.14
C GLN A 78 4.56 -15.75 1.62
N ILE A 79 5.44 -15.04 0.91
CA ILE A 79 5.07 -13.76 0.34
C ILE A 79 4.20 -14.01 -0.88
N VAL A 80 3.03 -13.39 -0.92
CA VAL A 80 2.09 -13.57 -2.02
C VAL A 80 1.98 -12.34 -2.91
N ALA A 81 2.42 -11.18 -2.44
CA ALA A 81 2.38 -9.96 -3.24
C ALA A 81 3.30 -8.91 -2.65
N LEU A 82 3.79 -8.03 -3.49
CA LEU A 82 4.59 -6.88 -3.07
C LEU A 82 3.85 -5.61 -3.44
N ARG A 83 4.10 -4.57 -2.64
CA ARG A 83 3.55 -3.24 -2.89
C ARG A 83 4.68 -2.24 -2.84
N PHE A 84 4.77 -1.44 -3.87
CA PHE A 84 5.82 -0.43 -4.03
C PHE A 84 5.24 0.97 -3.88
N ALA A 85 6.09 1.97 -3.90
CA ALA A 85 5.67 3.35 -3.73
C ALA A 85 4.53 3.70 -4.69
N GLY A 86 3.47 4.32 -4.17
CA GLY A 86 2.29 4.68 -4.92
C GLY A 86 1.23 3.60 -4.97
N GLU A 87 1.55 2.40 -4.51
CA GLU A 87 0.59 1.29 -4.54
C GLU A 87 -0.07 1.14 -3.20
N GLY A 88 -1.28 0.61 -3.21
CA GLY A 88 -2.07 0.52 -2.02
C GLY A 88 -2.40 -0.89 -1.60
N ILE A 89 -2.77 -1.02 -0.33
CA ILE A 89 -3.41 -2.21 0.20
C ILE A 89 -4.82 -1.76 0.57
N LEU A 90 -5.77 -2.18 -0.24
CA LEU A 90 -7.14 -1.72 -0.13
C LEU A 90 -7.88 -2.51 0.94
N PRO A 91 -8.99 -1.97 1.47
CA PRO A 91 -9.70 -2.67 2.55
C PRO A 91 -10.11 -4.10 2.19
N ARG A 92 -10.56 -4.31 0.95
CA ARG A 92 -10.95 -5.65 0.51
C ARG A 92 -9.75 -6.55 0.27
N ASP A 93 -8.62 -5.95 -0.05
CA ASP A 93 -7.37 -6.67 -0.30
C ASP A 93 -6.74 -7.14 1.00
N ALA A 94 -7.03 -6.46 2.09
CA ALA A 94 -6.50 -6.79 3.40
C ALA A 94 -7.40 -7.79 4.11
N SER A 95 -7.79 -8.85 3.41
CA SER A 95 -8.69 -9.84 3.95
C SER A 95 -8.01 -10.64 5.05
N ALA A 96 -8.84 -11.29 5.86
CA ALA A 96 -8.35 -12.17 6.91
C ALA A 96 -7.46 -13.25 6.30
N GLY A 97 -6.42 -13.62 6.99
CA GLY A 97 -5.50 -14.65 6.54
C GLY A 97 -4.20 -14.12 6.00
N TYR A 98 -4.14 -12.84 5.64
CA TYR A 98 -2.89 -12.24 5.17
C TYR A 98 -2.34 -11.30 6.21
N GLY A 99 -1.01 -11.33 6.35
CA GLY A 99 -0.30 -10.33 7.12
C GLY A 99 0.41 -9.36 6.21
N ILE A 100 0.94 -8.31 6.80
CA ILE A 100 1.69 -7.30 6.06
C ILE A 100 2.98 -7.04 6.80
N GLN A 101 4.08 -7.06 6.08
CA GLN A 101 5.38 -6.74 6.66
C GLN A 101 6.15 -5.85 5.70
N ALA A 102 7.08 -5.07 6.23
CA ALA A 102 7.94 -4.27 5.38
C ALA A 102 9.16 -5.12 4.99
N ILE A 103 9.56 -4.99 3.73
CA ILE A 103 10.78 -5.64 3.24
C ILE A 103 12.00 -4.77 3.56
N VAL A 104 11.81 -3.47 3.48
CA VAL A 104 12.83 -2.46 3.84
C VAL A 104 12.13 -1.43 4.69
N LYS A 105 12.90 -0.53 5.29
CA LYS A 105 12.30 0.58 6.03
C LYS A 105 11.35 1.32 5.10
N SER A 106 10.13 1.52 5.56
CA SER A 106 9.07 2.04 4.70
C SER A 106 8.28 3.11 5.42
N GLU A 107 7.70 4.00 4.63
CA GLU A 107 6.72 4.97 5.10
C GLU A 107 5.39 4.61 4.47
N VAL A 108 4.37 4.53 5.29
CA VAL A 108 3.05 4.08 4.87
C VAL A 108 2.03 5.09 5.34
N MET A 109 1.18 5.53 4.41
CA MET A 109 0.03 6.34 4.76
C MET A 109 -1.11 5.40 5.12
N VAL A 110 -1.73 5.64 6.26
CA VAL A 110 -2.85 4.81 6.73
C VAL A 110 -4.06 5.68 6.97
N GLY A 111 -5.15 5.36 6.30
CA GLY A 111 -6.41 6.05 6.44
C GLY A 111 -7.53 5.08 6.74
N LYS A 112 -8.72 5.61 6.98
CA LYS A 112 -9.87 4.77 7.28
C LYS A 112 -10.53 4.28 6.00
N ALA A 113 -10.94 3.01 6.02
CA ALA A 113 -11.60 2.42 4.87
C ALA A 113 -12.83 3.22 4.44
N ARG A 114 -13.62 3.70 5.39
CA ARG A 114 -14.84 4.44 5.06
C ARG A 114 -14.54 5.74 4.31
N ASP A 115 -13.46 6.41 4.67
CA ASP A 115 -13.09 7.64 3.97
C ASP A 115 -12.64 7.33 2.56
N PHE A 116 -11.87 6.28 2.40
CA PHE A 116 -11.42 5.83 1.09
C PHE A 116 -12.62 5.41 0.23
N ASP A 117 -13.53 4.61 0.78
CA ASP A 117 -14.69 4.14 0.03
C ASP A 117 -15.55 5.30 -0.44
N ARG A 118 -15.69 6.33 0.38
CA ARG A 118 -16.47 7.51 -0.02
C ARG A 118 -15.87 8.19 -1.24
N ILE A 119 -14.54 8.30 -1.28
CA ILE A 119 -13.86 8.90 -2.42
C ILE A 119 -14.01 8.03 -3.66
N VAL A 120 -13.81 6.72 -3.52
CA VAL A 120 -13.91 5.79 -4.64
C VAL A 120 -15.32 5.75 -5.21
N ASP A 121 -16.33 5.78 -4.33
CA ASP A 121 -17.71 5.77 -4.77
C ASP A 121 -18.04 6.99 -5.62
N ALA A 122 -17.43 8.12 -5.31
CA ALA A 122 -17.63 9.35 -6.07
C ALA A 122 -16.77 9.41 -7.34
N HIS A 123 -15.75 8.55 -7.45
CA HIS A 123 -14.79 8.59 -8.55
C HIS A 123 -14.46 7.16 -9.02
N PRO A 124 -15.34 6.56 -9.84
CA PRO A 124 -15.14 5.17 -10.26
C PRO A 124 -13.81 4.90 -10.96
N GLU A 125 -13.22 5.89 -11.57
CA GLU A 125 -11.92 5.71 -12.23
C GLU A 125 -10.81 5.33 -11.25
N LEU A 126 -10.96 5.70 -9.97
CA LEU A 126 -10.00 5.27 -8.95
C LEU A 126 -10.04 3.77 -8.74
N GLN A 127 -11.23 3.21 -8.75
CA GLN A 127 -11.38 1.77 -8.58
C GLN A 127 -10.65 1.03 -9.69
N ARG A 128 -10.80 1.48 -10.93
CA ARG A 128 -10.13 0.85 -12.06
C ARG A 128 -8.62 0.96 -11.95
N PHE A 129 -8.14 2.12 -11.51
CA PHE A 129 -6.71 2.34 -11.35
C PHE A 129 -6.11 1.33 -10.36
N PHE A 130 -6.72 1.21 -9.19
CA PHE A 130 -6.18 0.32 -8.15
C PHE A 130 -6.34 -1.14 -8.52
N LEU A 131 -7.42 -1.51 -9.20
CA LEU A 131 -7.58 -2.88 -9.65
C LEU A 131 -6.46 -3.29 -10.60
N ARG A 132 -6.09 -2.40 -11.51
CA ARG A 132 -5.00 -2.71 -12.44
C ARG A 132 -3.68 -2.90 -11.71
N LEU A 133 -3.40 -2.06 -10.72
CA LEU A 133 -2.17 -2.20 -9.94
C LEU A 133 -2.14 -3.50 -9.17
N ILE A 134 -3.26 -3.85 -8.54
CA ILE A 134 -3.33 -5.08 -7.76
C ILE A 134 -3.13 -6.29 -8.67
N GLN A 135 -3.82 -6.32 -9.80
CA GLN A 135 -3.70 -7.45 -10.72
C GLN A 135 -2.26 -7.63 -11.21
N ARG A 136 -1.60 -6.53 -11.50
CA ARG A 136 -0.23 -6.58 -11.97
C ARG A 136 0.71 -7.16 -10.91
N ASN A 137 0.51 -6.77 -9.67
CA ASN A 137 1.43 -7.14 -8.61
C ASN A 137 1.15 -8.52 -8.04
N GLU A 138 -0.08 -9.00 -8.15
CA GLU A 138 -0.43 -10.29 -7.57
C GLU A 138 -0.20 -11.46 -8.51
N THR A 139 -0.04 -11.18 -9.79
CA THR A 139 0.31 -12.23 -10.74
C THR A 139 1.57 -12.95 -10.33
N PHE A 140 2.53 -12.20 -9.84
CA PHE A 140 3.80 -12.74 -9.39
C PHE A 140 3.62 -13.74 -8.24
N GLY A 141 2.64 -13.54 -7.38
CA GLY A 141 2.44 -14.40 -6.21
C GLY A 141 1.88 -15.76 -6.51
N TYR A 142 1.49 -16.04 -7.74
CA TYR A 142 0.84 -17.30 -8.09
C TYR A 142 1.74 -18.20 -8.92
N GLU A 143 2.99 -17.91 -9.00
CA GLU A 143 3.92 -18.74 -9.73
C GLU A 143 4.29 -20.03 -9.02
#